data_e0494a2ca96192feb7c3cde9090ff532
#
_entry.id   e0494a2ca96192feb7c3cde9090ff532
#
_cell.length_a   1.000
_cell.length_b   1.000
_cell.length_c   1.000
_cell.angle_alpha   90.00
_cell.angle_beta   90.00
_cell.angle_gamma   90.00
#
_symmetry.space_group_name_H-M   'P 1'
#
loop_
_entity.id
_entity.type
_entity.pdbx_description
1 polymer ?
#
loop_
_entity_poly.entity_id
_entity_poly.type
_entity_poly.pdbx_seq_one_letter_code
_entity_poly.pdbx_strand_id
1 'polypeptide(L)'
;MTQYKVVRGMRFWLCMILNITFLMITACTDENAEIIQDMKGKTLDLSSFSKEKPQKPINLLFIHHSTGGQLLADKGPERGKDCIYSSHPNGGGLRNLLSQNNYIVHEASYNSLVGDKTDICHWNAKFRDHMEEVLTCNKQDEFFADGTRNHIVLFKSCFPNSYIESEGSYPGDPDSCQKTLTNYKAVYNSLRDYFANQPNTLFVVITAPPLVDPRLGYKGKIKETIKALLGRQNTIAALGNRIRRFNNWLKDVEGGWLKGYPHKNIIVFDYYDILTDQGRSNWALYPSGDGNDDHPNNNGNMKAAQALVPFLNQAVHRMGW
;
A
#
# COMPACT_ATOMS: atom_id res chain seq x y z
N MET A 1 27.11 50.11 -37.12
CA MET A 1 27.09 50.08 -35.65
C MET A 1 25.76 49.61 -35.04
N THR A 2 24.74 49.31 -35.81
CA THR A 2 23.37 49.00 -35.29
C THR A 2 23.07 47.49 -35.03
N GLN A 3 23.79 46.60 -35.69
CA GLN A 3 23.54 45.14 -35.54
C GLN A 3 24.08 44.52 -34.22
N TYR A 4 25.12 45.07 -33.60
CA TYR A 4 25.69 44.53 -32.36
C TYR A 4 24.88 44.80 -31.09
N LYS A 5 23.99 45.79 -31.08
CA LYS A 5 23.13 46.09 -29.92
C LYS A 5 21.92 45.16 -29.81
N VAL A 6 21.37 44.65 -30.93
CA VAL A 6 20.21 43.77 -30.91
C VAL A 6 20.56 42.37 -30.40
N VAL A 7 21.74 41.84 -30.75
CA VAL A 7 22.20 40.52 -30.31
C VAL A 7 22.50 40.46 -28.80
N ARG A 8 22.98 41.57 -28.21
CA ARG A 8 23.25 41.65 -26.76
C ARG A 8 21.98 41.72 -25.93
N GLY A 9 20.94 42.42 -26.40
CA GLY A 9 19.61 42.48 -25.75
C GLY A 9 18.92 41.12 -25.73
N MET A 10 18.96 40.40 -26.86
CA MET A 10 18.29 39.10 -27.00
C MET A 10 18.93 38.02 -26.12
N ARG A 11 20.27 38.01 -25.94
CA ARG A 11 20.95 37.08 -25.03
C ARG A 11 20.66 37.38 -23.54
N PHE A 12 20.51 38.64 -23.18
CA PHE A 12 20.16 39.04 -21.82
C PHE A 12 18.73 38.59 -21.45
N TRP A 13 17.78 38.79 -22.36
CA TRP A 13 16.40 38.33 -22.16
C TRP A 13 16.29 36.81 -22.12
N LEU A 14 17.04 36.08 -22.95
CA LEU A 14 17.03 34.62 -22.94
C LEU A 14 17.60 34.06 -21.63
N CYS A 15 18.69 34.64 -21.08
CA CYS A 15 19.21 34.23 -19.77
C CYS A 15 18.26 34.59 -18.62
N MET A 16 17.54 35.70 -18.70
CA MET A 16 16.57 36.08 -17.68
C MET A 16 15.34 35.15 -17.67
N ILE A 17 14.83 34.75 -18.83
CA ILE A 17 13.73 33.79 -18.98
C ILE A 17 14.17 32.40 -18.50
N LEU A 18 15.41 31.95 -18.82
CA LEU A 18 15.93 30.65 -18.32
C LEU A 18 16.09 30.64 -16.80
N ASN A 19 16.53 31.74 -16.19
CA ASN A 19 16.68 31.83 -14.73
C ASN A 19 15.32 31.89 -14.02
N ILE A 20 14.32 32.56 -14.58
CA ILE A 20 12.97 32.63 -14.01
C ILE A 20 12.29 31.27 -14.12
N THR A 21 12.44 30.54 -15.24
CA THR A 21 11.91 29.18 -15.37
C THR A 21 12.62 28.20 -14.45
N PHE A 22 13.92 28.33 -14.23
CA PHE A 22 14.65 27.47 -13.28
C PHE A 22 14.25 27.75 -11.83
N LEU A 23 14.07 29.02 -11.43
CA LEU A 23 13.54 29.37 -10.11
C LEU A 23 12.10 28.91 -9.89
N MET A 24 11.22 28.98 -10.90
CA MET A 24 9.86 28.47 -10.77
C MET A 24 9.80 26.93 -10.67
N ILE A 25 10.69 26.21 -11.35
CA ILE A 25 10.75 24.74 -11.27
C ILE A 25 11.25 24.30 -9.89
N THR A 26 12.26 24.97 -9.32
CA THR A 26 12.73 24.65 -7.95
C THR A 26 11.73 25.03 -6.88
N ALA A 27 11.06 26.17 -6.97
CA ALA A 27 10.00 26.56 -6.03
C ALA A 27 8.80 25.60 -6.04
N CYS A 28 8.36 25.15 -7.23
CA CYS A 28 7.28 24.16 -7.35
C CYS A 28 7.64 22.76 -6.84
N THR A 29 8.94 22.39 -6.86
CA THR A 29 9.37 21.08 -6.31
C THR A 29 9.46 21.12 -4.79
N ASP A 30 9.91 22.23 -4.20
CA ASP A 30 10.02 22.38 -2.75
C ASP A 30 8.64 22.54 -2.08
N GLU A 31 7.73 23.30 -2.66
CA GLU A 31 6.35 23.45 -2.16
C GLU A 31 5.57 22.11 -2.18
N ASN A 32 5.73 21.31 -3.25
CA ASN A 32 5.12 20.00 -3.32
C ASN A 32 5.75 18.98 -2.33
N ALA A 33 7.05 19.06 -2.08
CA ALA A 33 7.74 18.24 -1.10
C ALA A 33 7.31 18.60 0.33
N GLU A 34 7.16 19.88 0.63
CA GLU A 34 6.70 20.39 1.93
C GLU A 34 5.22 20.01 2.19
N ILE A 35 4.33 20.14 1.21
CA ILE A 35 2.92 19.71 1.30
C ILE A 35 2.81 18.20 1.51
N ILE A 36 3.64 17.38 0.87
CA ILE A 36 3.66 15.92 1.05
C ILE A 36 4.18 15.55 2.45
N GLN A 37 5.14 16.30 2.98
CA GLN A 37 5.71 16.06 4.30
C GLN A 37 4.75 16.47 5.43
N ASP A 38 4.00 17.54 5.25
CA ASP A 38 2.98 18.03 6.21
C ASP A 38 1.74 17.10 6.27
N MET A 39 1.49 16.30 5.21
CA MET A 39 0.45 15.26 5.20
C MET A 39 0.90 13.92 5.79
N LYS A 40 2.15 13.79 6.22
CA LYS A 40 2.68 12.55 6.77
C LYS A 40 2.34 12.47 8.26
N GLY A 41 1.18 11.88 8.56
CA GLY A 41 0.78 11.59 9.94
C GLY A 41 1.85 10.81 10.73
N LYS A 42 1.75 10.81 12.04
CA LYS A 42 2.69 10.10 12.92
C LYS A 42 2.46 8.60 12.86
N THR A 43 3.43 7.89 12.34
CA THR A 43 3.39 6.42 12.27
C THR A 43 3.70 5.80 13.63
N LEU A 44 3.21 4.57 13.85
CA LEU A 44 3.56 3.79 15.03
C LEU A 44 5.08 3.57 15.09
N ASP A 45 5.70 4.03 16.17
CA ASP A 45 7.12 3.78 16.40
C ASP A 45 7.33 2.40 17.04
N LEU A 46 8.00 1.52 16.32
CA LEU A 46 8.38 0.18 16.76
C LEU A 46 9.89 0.09 17.09
N SER A 47 10.64 1.18 17.01
CA SER A 47 12.10 1.17 17.11
C SER A 47 12.64 0.66 18.46
N SER A 48 11.85 0.75 19.52
CA SER A 48 12.20 0.23 20.85
C SER A 48 12.04 -1.29 20.98
N PHE A 49 11.43 -1.97 20.01
CA PHE A 49 11.22 -3.42 20.02
C PHE A 49 12.27 -4.14 19.17
N SER A 50 12.62 -5.37 19.58
CA SER A 50 13.63 -6.19 18.93
C SER A 50 13.23 -6.54 17.49
N LYS A 51 14.20 -6.54 16.58
CA LYS A 51 14.08 -7.03 15.19
C LYS A 51 14.40 -8.53 15.08
N GLU A 52 14.84 -9.17 16.17
CA GLU A 52 15.13 -10.59 16.19
C GLU A 52 13.86 -11.41 15.96
N LYS A 53 14.03 -12.60 15.41
CA LYS A 53 12.91 -13.52 15.22
C LYS A 53 12.29 -13.95 16.55
N PRO A 54 10.98 -14.23 16.58
CA PRO A 54 10.34 -14.81 17.75
C PRO A 54 10.99 -16.16 18.12
N GLN A 55 11.03 -16.48 19.41
CA GLN A 55 11.66 -17.72 19.88
C GLN A 55 10.87 -18.98 19.51
N LYS A 56 9.55 -18.85 19.42
CA LYS A 56 8.64 -19.97 19.08
C LYS A 56 8.02 -19.75 17.71
N PRO A 57 7.71 -20.82 16.97
CA PRO A 57 6.96 -20.70 15.73
C PRO A 57 5.59 -20.03 15.94
N ILE A 58 5.22 -19.14 15.04
CA ILE A 58 3.96 -18.38 15.08
C ILE A 58 3.18 -18.63 13.78
N ASN A 59 1.94 -19.12 13.88
CA ASN A 59 1.05 -19.27 12.73
C ASN A 59 0.62 -17.90 12.20
N LEU A 60 0.79 -17.70 10.91
CA LEU A 60 0.52 -16.48 10.17
C LEU A 60 -0.30 -16.78 8.93
N LEU A 61 -1.51 -16.23 8.85
CA LEU A 61 -2.32 -16.24 7.63
C LEU A 61 -2.05 -15.00 6.81
N PHE A 62 -1.86 -15.15 5.50
CA PHE A 62 -1.85 -14.04 4.56
C PHE A 62 -3.03 -14.15 3.58
N ILE A 63 -3.98 -13.20 3.68
CA ILE A 63 -5.12 -13.07 2.75
C ILE A 63 -4.75 -12.09 1.67
N HIS A 64 -4.70 -12.54 0.41
CA HIS A 64 -4.20 -11.75 -0.70
C HIS A 64 -4.76 -12.18 -2.06
N HIS A 65 -4.50 -11.35 -3.06
CA HIS A 65 -4.59 -11.69 -4.49
C HIS A 65 -3.22 -11.49 -5.15
N SER A 66 -3.17 -11.39 -6.48
CA SER A 66 -1.99 -11.43 -7.36
C SER A 66 -0.70 -10.84 -6.79
N THR A 67 -0.70 -9.55 -6.41
CA THR A 67 0.52 -8.89 -5.90
C THR A 67 0.99 -9.45 -4.55
N GLY A 68 0.10 -10.03 -3.75
CA GLY A 68 0.49 -10.70 -2.50
C GLY A 68 1.11 -12.06 -2.76
N GLY A 69 0.56 -12.84 -3.70
CA GLY A 69 1.16 -14.09 -4.14
C GLY A 69 2.55 -13.89 -4.76
N GLN A 70 2.71 -12.84 -5.58
CA GLN A 70 4.03 -12.45 -6.11
C GLN A 70 5.00 -12.04 -4.99
N LEU A 71 4.54 -11.31 -3.98
CA LEU A 71 5.37 -10.93 -2.83
C LEU A 71 5.89 -12.16 -2.06
N LEU A 72 5.03 -13.18 -1.86
CA LEU A 72 5.37 -14.42 -1.16
C LEU A 72 6.28 -15.33 -1.99
N ALA A 73 6.06 -15.43 -3.29
CA ALA A 73 6.73 -16.37 -4.20
C ALA A 73 8.23 -16.14 -4.29
N ASP A 74 8.96 -17.21 -4.54
CA ASP A 74 10.36 -17.12 -4.96
C ASP A 74 10.46 -16.56 -6.39
N LYS A 75 11.60 -15.92 -6.71
CA LYS A 75 11.88 -15.51 -8.08
C LYS A 75 12.08 -16.72 -8.97
N GLY A 76 11.31 -16.84 -10.04
CA GLY A 76 11.43 -17.95 -10.99
C GLY A 76 10.27 -17.97 -11.99
N PRO A 77 10.15 -19.02 -12.81
CA PRO A 77 8.98 -19.23 -13.65
C PRO A 77 7.70 -19.26 -12.81
N GLU A 78 6.59 -18.78 -13.36
CA GLU A 78 5.30 -18.87 -12.68
C GLU A 78 4.91 -20.32 -12.42
N ARG A 79 4.72 -20.64 -11.13
CA ARG A 79 4.27 -21.97 -10.66
C ARG A 79 3.31 -21.80 -9.50
N GLY A 80 2.09 -22.23 -9.73
CA GLY A 80 1.01 -22.16 -8.74
C GLY A 80 -0.34 -21.96 -9.40
N LYS A 81 -1.35 -21.87 -8.60
CA LYS A 81 -2.75 -21.66 -9.01
C LYS A 81 -3.41 -20.67 -8.07
N ASP A 82 -4.41 -19.94 -8.57
CA ASP A 82 -5.21 -19.00 -7.76
C ASP A 82 -4.35 -17.98 -6.99
N CYS A 83 -3.23 -17.55 -7.59
CA CYS A 83 -2.22 -16.67 -7.00
C CYS A 83 -1.49 -17.22 -5.76
N ILE A 84 -1.64 -18.49 -5.46
CA ILE A 84 -0.77 -19.20 -4.50
C ILE A 84 0.43 -19.74 -5.27
N TYR A 85 1.48 -18.92 -5.31
CA TYR A 85 2.66 -19.20 -6.10
C TYR A 85 3.80 -19.77 -5.24
N SER A 86 4.45 -20.85 -5.71
CA SER A 86 5.76 -21.25 -5.20
C SER A 86 6.88 -20.41 -5.80
N SER A 87 6.77 -20.05 -7.09
CA SER A 87 7.66 -19.12 -7.78
C SER A 87 6.91 -18.25 -8.79
N HIS A 88 7.44 -17.05 -9.05
CA HIS A 88 6.88 -16.08 -10.01
C HIS A 88 8.01 -15.19 -10.57
N PRO A 89 7.97 -14.69 -11.83
CA PRO A 89 8.99 -13.79 -12.36
C PRO A 89 9.19 -12.53 -11.50
N ASN A 90 8.12 -12.02 -10.90
CA ASN A 90 8.14 -10.89 -9.96
C ASN A 90 8.25 -11.31 -8.49
N GLY A 91 8.66 -12.55 -8.20
CA GLY A 91 8.72 -13.11 -6.85
C GLY A 91 9.58 -12.28 -5.90
N GLY A 92 9.04 -11.98 -4.70
CA GLY A 92 9.71 -11.21 -3.64
C GLY A 92 10.47 -12.06 -2.62
N GLY A 93 10.21 -13.39 -2.56
CA GLY A 93 10.83 -14.31 -1.63
C GLY A 93 10.37 -14.19 -0.17
N LEU A 94 9.25 -13.52 0.08
CA LEU A 94 8.78 -13.26 1.45
C LEU A 94 8.50 -14.54 2.23
N ARG A 95 7.97 -15.60 1.60
CA ARG A 95 7.68 -16.88 2.27
C ARG A 95 8.92 -17.46 2.94
N ASN A 96 10.04 -17.51 2.22
CA ASN A 96 11.30 -18.03 2.74
C ASN A 96 11.85 -17.16 3.88
N LEU A 97 11.77 -15.84 3.75
CA LEU A 97 12.19 -14.90 4.80
C LEU A 97 11.33 -15.08 6.08
N LEU A 98 10.02 -15.24 5.93
CA LEU A 98 9.13 -15.51 7.07
C LEU A 98 9.46 -16.86 7.73
N SER A 99 9.64 -17.92 6.95
CA SER A 99 9.99 -19.24 7.49
C SER A 99 11.31 -19.23 8.25
N GLN A 100 12.33 -18.51 7.75
CA GLN A 100 13.62 -18.33 8.43
C GLN A 100 13.48 -17.53 9.74
N ASN A 101 12.38 -16.78 9.89
CA ASN A 101 12.05 -15.98 11.04
C ASN A 101 10.99 -16.63 11.96
N ASN A 102 10.84 -17.96 11.93
CA ASN A 102 9.94 -18.74 12.76
C ASN A 102 8.43 -18.43 12.55
N TYR A 103 8.04 -17.99 11.34
CA TYR A 103 6.63 -17.89 10.97
C TYR A 103 6.21 -19.11 10.15
N ILE A 104 5.09 -19.71 10.51
CA ILE A 104 4.42 -20.77 9.73
C ILE A 104 3.39 -20.07 8.86
N VAL A 105 3.66 -20.02 7.55
CA VAL A 105 2.88 -19.21 6.59
C VAL A 105 1.73 -20.03 6.02
N HIS A 106 0.53 -19.56 6.26
CA HIS A 106 -0.74 -20.01 5.68
C HIS A 106 -1.22 -18.99 4.67
N GLU A 107 -1.97 -19.42 3.66
CA GLU A 107 -2.42 -18.54 2.57
C GLU A 107 -3.87 -18.80 2.21
N ALA A 108 -4.59 -17.69 1.94
CA ALA A 108 -5.89 -17.71 1.29
C ALA A 108 -5.94 -16.66 0.17
N SER A 109 -6.39 -17.08 -1.01
CA SER A 109 -6.45 -16.26 -2.21
C SER A 109 -7.70 -16.62 -3.03
N TYR A 110 -7.70 -16.34 -4.35
CA TYR A 110 -8.85 -16.59 -5.23
C TYR A 110 -9.46 -17.99 -5.06
N ASN A 111 -10.76 -18.10 -5.31
CA ASN A 111 -11.53 -19.33 -5.25
C ASN A 111 -11.59 -19.98 -3.86
N SER A 112 -11.53 -19.21 -2.79
CA SER A 112 -11.75 -19.68 -1.42
C SER A 112 -12.63 -18.72 -0.62
N LEU A 113 -13.30 -19.22 0.41
CA LEU A 113 -14.19 -18.41 1.26
C LEU A 113 -13.44 -17.23 1.90
N VAL A 114 -12.26 -17.50 2.48
CA VAL A 114 -11.45 -16.50 3.17
C VAL A 114 -10.69 -15.63 2.18
N GLY A 115 -10.16 -16.20 1.11
CA GLY A 115 -9.24 -15.51 0.19
C GLY A 115 -9.93 -14.74 -0.92
N ASP A 116 -11.14 -15.11 -1.32
CA ASP A 116 -11.88 -14.38 -2.36
C ASP A 116 -12.35 -13.01 -1.87
N LYS A 117 -12.62 -12.09 -2.80
CA LYS A 117 -13.12 -10.75 -2.47
C LYS A 117 -12.21 -9.98 -1.50
N THR A 118 -11.06 -9.51 -1.99
CA THR A 118 -10.05 -8.73 -1.24
C THR A 118 -10.02 -7.24 -1.60
N ASP A 119 -11.04 -6.72 -2.26
CA ASP A 119 -11.17 -5.27 -2.40
C ASP A 119 -11.50 -4.63 -1.05
N ILE A 120 -11.16 -3.36 -0.88
CA ILE A 120 -11.33 -2.66 0.42
C ILE A 120 -12.76 -2.79 0.93
N CYS A 121 -13.76 -2.64 0.05
CA CYS A 121 -15.18 -2.75 0.45
C CYS A 121 -15.60 -4.14 0.97
N HIS A 122 -14.82 -5.17 0.72
CA HIS A 122 -15.15 -6.52 1.16
C HIS A 122 -14.63 -6.83 2.58
N TRP A 123 -13.69 -6.04 3.11
CA TRP A 123 -13.10 -6.33 4.41
C TRP A 123 -14.10 -6.21 5.55
N ASN A 124 -15.05 -5.25 5.46
CA ASN A 124 -16.10 -5.11 6.48
C ASN A 124 -16.88 -6.43 6.67
N ALA A 125 -17.50 -6.93 5.61
CA ALA A 125 -18.25 -8.18 5.65
C ALA A 125 -17.39 -9.39 6.03
N LYS A 126 -16.16 -9.47 5.47
CA LYS A 126 -15.24 -10.59 5.74
C LYS A 126 -14.92 -10.72 7.24
N PHE A 127 -14.51 -9.66 7.89
CA PHE A 127 -14.13 -9.71 9.32
C PHE A 127 -15.35 -9.70 10.24
N ARG A 128 -16.48 -9.16 9.79
CA ARG A 128 -17.75 -9.24 10.55
C ARG A 128 -18.31 -10.65 10.57
N ASP A 129 -18.39 -11.30 9.40
CA ASP A 129 -19.18 -12.50 9.20
C ASP A 129 -18.34 -13.80 9.20
N HIS A 130 -17.01 -13.71 8.94
CA HIS A 130 -16.10 -14.84 8.73
C HIS A 130 -14.83 -14.76 9.57
N MET A 131 -14.89 -14.14 10.75
CA MET A 131 -13.70 -13.99 11.61
C MET A 131 -13.16 -15.37 12.05
N GLU A 132 -14.02 -16.31 12.38
CA GLU A 132 -13.59 -17.63 12.85
C GLU A 132 -12.89 -18.42 11.74
N GLU A 133 -13.45 -18.39 10.53
CA GLU A 133 -12.82 -19.00 9.36
C GLU A 133 -11.44 -18.34 9.05
N VAL A 134 -11.33 -17.02 9.18
CA VAL A 134 -10.04 -16.32 9.04
C VAL A 134 -9.03 -16.82 10.08
N LEU A 135 -9.45 -16.94 11.33
CA LEU A 135 -8.53 -17.32 12.41
C LEU A 135 -8.14 -18.80 12.37
N THR A 136 -8.93 -19.66 11.75
CA THR A 136 -8.67 -21.10 11.64
C THR A 136 -8.22 -21.56 10.25
N CYS A 137 -8.13 -20.64 9.27
CA CYS A 137 -7.71 -20.98 7.92
C CYS A 137 -6.25 -21.48 7.90
N ASN A 138 -6.05 -22.69 7.38
CA ASN A 138 -4.76 -23.29 7.12
C ASN A 138 -4.29 -22.99 5.68
N LYS A 139 -5.16 -23.28 4.70
CA LYS A 139 -4.87 -23.01 3.30
C LYS A 139 -6.17 -23.01 2.49
N GLN A 140 -6.46 -21.90 1.81
CA GLN A 140 -7.69 -21.79 1.01
C GLN A 140 -8.93 -22.11 1.86
N ASP A 141 -9.67 -23.18 1.55
CA ASP A 141 -10.84 -23.66 2.30
C ASP A 141 -10.52 -24.83 3.27
N GLU A 142 -9.24 -25.04 3.56
CA GLU A 142 -8.81 -25.96 4.60
C GLU A 142 -8.68 -25.22 5.92
N PHE A 143 -9.26 -25.76 6.99
CA PHE A 143 -9.27 -25.17 8.32
C PHE A 143 -8.64 -26.12 9.34
N PHE A 144 -8.01 -25.56 10.38
CA PHE A 144 -7.51 -26.36 11.50
C PHE A 144 -8.65 -27.02 12.25
N ALA A 145 -8.54 -28.34 12.46
CA ALA A 145 -9.55 -29.13 13.18
C ALA A 145 -9.18 -29.34 14.66
N ASP A 146 -7.93 -29.03 15.08
CA ASP A 146 -7.37 -29.35 16.39
C ASP A 146 -7.37 -28.16 17.37
N GLY A 147 -8.05 -27.07 17.03
CA GLY A 147 -8.08 -25.84 17.82
C GLY A 147 -6.89 -24.90 17.56
N THR A 148 -6.00 -25.24 16.65
CA THR A 148 -4.92 -24.33 16.20
C THR A 148 -5.52 -23.09 15.55
N ARG A 149 -4.90 -21.93 15.78
CA ARG A 149 -5.35 -20.64 15.23
C ARG A 149 -4.16 -19.85 14.67
N ASN A 150 -4.48 -18.97 13.73
CA ASN A 150 -3.55 -17.96 13.26
C ASN A 150 -3.40 -16.86 14.32
N HIS A 151 -2.19 -16.67 14.81
CA HIS A 151 -1.87 -15.59 15.74
C HIS A 151 -1.67 -14.26 15.02
N ILE A 152 -1.31 -14.32 13.73
CA ILE A 152 -1.09 -13.17 12.89
C ILE A 152 -1.97 -13.31 11.64
N VAL A 153 -2.69 -12.25 11.29
CA VAL A 153 -3.46 -12.16 10.05
C VAL A 153 -2.96 -10.97 9.25
N LEU A 154 -2.22 -11.25 8.16
CA LEU A 154 -1.86 -10.26 7.16
C LEU A 154 -2.98 -10.21 6.12
N PHE A 155 -3.38 -9.01 5.71
CA PHE A 155 -4.34 -8.85 4.63
C PHE A 155 -4.05 -7.61 3.80
N LYS A 156 -4.32 -7.70 2.51
CA LYS A 156 -4.10 -6.60 1.58
C LYS A 156 -5.05 -6.61 0.39
N SER A 157 -5.46 -5.43 -0.03
CA SER A 157 -6.10 -5.22 -1.32
C SER A 157 -5.06 -5.04 -2.44
N CYS A 158 -5.44 -5.35 -3.68
CA CYS A 158 -4.57 -5.21 -4.83
C CYS A 158 -4.61 -3.78 -5.41
N PHE A 159 -3.74 -3.47 -6.38
CA PHE A 159 -3.59 -2.15 -6.99
C PHE A 159 -4.89 -1.51 -7.51
N PRO A 160 -5.94 -2.22 -7.96
CA PRO A 160 -7.19 -1.56 -8.36
C PRO A 160 -7.85 -0.75 -7.24
N ASN A 161 -7.50 -1.02 -5.98
CA ASN A 161 -7.98 -0.26 -4.82
C ASN A 161 -7.21 1.05 -4.62
N SER A 162 -6.10 1.24 -5.31
CA SER A 162 -5.41 2.53 -5.37
C SER A 162 -6.06 3.52 -6.36
N TYR A 163 -7.15 3.14 -7.01
CA TYR A 163 -7.97 4.03 -7.84
C TYR A 163 -9.14 4.59 -7.02
N ILE A 164 -8.88 5.65 -6.22
CA ILE A 164 -9.91 6.34 -5.44
C ILE A 164 -10.53 7.44 -6.29
N GLU A 165 -11.76 7.24 -6.73
CA GLU A 165 -12.44 8.07 -7.75
C GLU A 165 -12.78 9.48 -7.25
N SER A 166 -13.20 9.60 -5.98
CA SER A 166 -13.65 10.86 -5.40
C SER A 166 -13.45 10.91 -3.89
N GLU A 167 -13.72 12.06 -3.27
CA GLU A 167 -13.72 12.20 -1.81
C GLU A 167 -14.86 11.41 -1.16
N GLY A 168 -16.02 11.35 -1.79
CA GLY A 168 -17.26 10.80 -1.23
C GLY A 168 -17.91 11.74 -0.21
N SER A 169 -18.98 11.27 0.43
CA SER A 169 -19.75 12.01 1.43
C SER A 169 -19.51 11.43 2.83
N TYR A 170 -19.27 12.31 3.81
CA TYR A 170 -19.14 11.89 5.21
C TYR A 170 -20.48 11.39 5.76
N PRO A 171 -20.52 10.34 6.60
CA PRO A 171 -19.37 9.60 7.18
C PRO A 171 -18.77 8.52 6.28
N GLY A 172 -19.34 8.26 5.11
CA GLY A 172 -19.04 7.10 4.25
C GLY A 172 -19.90 5.89 4.62
N ASP A 173 -19.88 4.89 3.74
CA ASP A 173 -20.63 3.66 3.89
C ASP A 173 -19.66 2.47 3.86
N PRO A 174 -19.53 1.68 4.96
CA PRO A 174 -18.60 0.56 5.05
C PRO A 174 -19.01 -0.66 4.20
N ASP A 175 -20.25 -0.71 3.71
CA ASP A 175 -20.74 -1.78 2.85
C ASP A 175 -20.80 -1.38 1.37
N SER A 176 -20.40 -0.13 1.04
CA SER A 176 -20.38 0.37 -0.34
C SER A 176 -19.07 0.07 -1.06
N CYS A 177 -19.16 -0.50 -2.27
CA CYS A 177 -18.00 -0.69 -3.16
C CYS A 177 -17.71 0.51 -4.07
N GLN A 178 -18.35 1.65 -3.88
CA GLN A 178 -17.94 2.88 -4.53
C GLN A 178 -16.56 3.31 -4.00
N LYS A 179 -15.61 3.46 -4.91
CA LYS A 179 -14.20 3.79 -4.58
C LYS A 179 -14.04 5.25 -4.18
N THR A 180 -14.61 5.62 -3.04
CA THR A 180 -14.47 6.96 -2.46
C THR A 180 -13.59 6.94 -1.21
N LEU A 181 -12.93 8.05 -0.91
CA LEU A 181 -12.07 8.16 0.26
C LEU A 181 -12.84 7.94 1.56
N THR A 182 -14.08 8.48 1.64
CA THR A 182 -14.92 8.33 2.83
C THR A 182 -15.39 6.91 3.04
N ASN A 183 -15.80 6.19 1.97
CA ASN A 183 -16.19 4.78 2.09
C ASN A 183 -15.02 3.90 2.54
N TYR A 184 -13.82 4.11 1.95
CA TYR A 184 -12.63 3.38 2.37
C TYR A 184 -12.30 3.60 3.85
N LYS A 185 -12.40 4.85 4.32
CA LYS A 185 -12.23 5.16 5.75
C LYS A 185 -13.32 4.51 6.62
N ALA A 186 -14.57 4.48 6.15
CA ALA A 186 -15.67 3.83 6.87
C ALA A 186 -15.44 2.33 7.03
N VAL A 187 -14.98 1.63 5.96
CA VAL A 187 -14.60 0.22 6.04
C VAL A 187 -13.55 -0.01 7.13
N TYR A 188 -12.42 0.70 7.07
CA TYR A 188 -11.36 0.49 8.05
C TYR A 188 -11.79 0.87 9.48
N ASN A 189 -12.62 1.87 9.65
CA ASN A 189 -13.16 2.24 10.96
C ASN A 189 -13.99 1.10 11.57
N SER A 190 -14.81 0.39 10.78
CA SER A 190 -15.57 -0.76 11.28
C SER A 190 -14.69 -1.94 11.71
N LEU A 191 -13.52 -2.12 11.08
CA LEU A 191 -12.60 -3.20 11.44
C LEU A 191 -12.05 -3.08 12.87
N ARG A 192 -11.98 -1.87 13.42
CA ARG A 192 -11.41 -1.64 14.77
C ARG A 192 -12.17 -2.43 15.84
N ASP A 193 -13.48 -2.45 15.78
CA ASP A 193 -14.31 -3.14 16.78
C ASP A 193 -14.18 -4.66 16.63
N TYR A 194 -14.11 -5.17 15.39
CA TYR A 194 -13.90 -6.60 15.16
C TYR A 194 -12.55 -7.06 15.67
N PHE A 195 -11.50 -6.27 15.43
CA PHE A 195 -10.14 -6.60 15.88
C PHE A 195 -9.96 -6.40 17.38
N ALA A 196 -10.64 -5.45 18.00
CA ALA A 196 -10.64 -5.26 19.45
C ALA A 196 -11.19 -6.49 20.20
N ASN A 197 -12.12 -7.22 19.59
CA ASN A 197 -12.67 -8.46 20.13
C ASN A 197 -11.72 -9.67 19.96
N GLN A 198 -10.57 -9.49 19.29
CA GLN A 198 -9.54 -10.52 19.09
C GLN A 198 -8.17 -10.05 19.61
N PRO A 199 -8.04 -9.73 20.93
CA PRO A 199 -6.85 -9.06 21.46
C PRO A 199 -5.56 -9.90 21.36
N ASN A 200 -5.69 -11.22 21.21
CA ASN A 200 -4.60 -12.19 21.08
C ASN A 200 -4.24 -12.50 19.62
N THR A 201 -4.80 -11.78 18.63
CA THR A 201 -4.46 -11.89 17.21
C THR A 201 -3.91 -10.57 16.72
N LEU A 202 -2.73 -10.57 16.11
CA LEU A 202 -2.12 -9.40 15.47
C LEU A 202 -2.65 -9.26 14.04
N PHE A 203 -3.37 -8.19 13.76
CA PHE A 203 -3.84 -7.84 12.42
C PHE A 203 -2.87 -6.87 11.75
N VAL A 204 -2.34 -7.27 10.61
CA VAL A 204 -1.38 -6.50 9.83
C VAL A 204 -2.03 -6.07 8.52
N VAL A 205 -2.37 -4.80 8.43
CA VAL A 205 -2.80 -4.20 7.15
C VAL A 205 -1.58 -3.95 6.30
N ILE A 206 -1.57 -4.48 5.09
CA ILE A 206 -0.59 -4.11 4.07
C ILE A 206 -1.27 -3.16 3.09
N THR A 207 -0.76 -1.94 2.95
CA THR A 207 -1.35 -0.94 2.06
C THR A 207 -1.38 -1.42 0.61
N ALA A 208 -2.41 -1.04 -0.15
CA ALA A 208 -2.50 -1.42 -1.56
C ALA A 208 -1.33 -0.82 -2.36
N PRO A 209 -0.74 -1.55 -3.33
CA PRO A 209 0.36 -1.03 -4.12
C PRO A 209 -0.08 0.12 -5.02
N PRO A 210 0.83 1.05 -5.38
CA PRO A 210 0.53 2.19 -6.23
C PRO A 210 0.23 1.75 -7.67
N LEU A 211 -0.51 2.59 -8.38
CA LEU A 211 -0.69 2.48 -9.83
C LEU A 211 0.53 3.02 -10.57
N VAL A 212 0.74 2.57 -11.79
CA VAL A 212 1.66 3.20 -12.76
C VAL A 212 1.16 4.61 -13.09
N ASP A 213 2.08 5.54 -13.28
CA ASP A 213 1.72 6.91 -13.66
C ASP A 213 1.07 6.94 -15.06
N PRO A 214 -0.23 7.24 -15.16
CA PRO A 214 -0.93 7.26 -16.44
C PRO A 214 -0.41 8.31 -17.42
N ARG A 215 0.48 9.24 -16.97
CA ARG A 215 1.09 10.29 -17.80
C ARG A 215 2.34 9.83 -18.54
N LEU A 216 2.86 8.62 -18.26
CA LEU A 216 4.10 8.14 -18.91
C LEU A 216 4.00 8.05 -20.42
N GLY A 217 2.77 7.99 -21.01
CA GLY A 217 2.55 8.08 -22.45
C GLY A 217 2.29 9.51 -22.96
N TYR A 218 2.79 9.85 -24.15
CA TYR A 218 2.57 11.17 -24.79
C TYR A 218 1.07 11.54 -24.87
N LYS A 219 0.21 10.59 -25.24
CA LYS A 219 -1.25 10.76 -25.28
C LYS A 219 -1.86 11.03 -23.90
N GLY A 220 -1.31 10.43 -22.85
CA GLY A 220 -1.73 10.66 -21.46
C GLY A 220 -1.45 12.08 -21.01
N LYS A 221 -0.26 12.62 -21.30
CA LYS A 221 0.11 14.00 -20.96
C LYS A 221 -0.83 15.03 -21.57
N ILE A 222 -1.14 14.89 -22.87
CA ILE A 222 -2.06 15.81 -23.57
C ILE A 222 -3.46 15.74 -22.96
N LYS A 223 -3.98 14.54 -22.71
CA LYS A 223 -5.32 14.33 -22.15
C LYS A 223 -5.45 14.97 -20.76
N GLU A 224 -4.44 14.87 -19.93
CA GLU A 224 -4.44 15.46 -18.58
C GLU A 224 -4.31 16.98 -18.59
N THR A 225 -3.50 17.54 -19.48
CA THR A 225 -3.43 18.99 -19.65
C THR A 225 -4.79 19.57 -20.05
N ILE A 226 -5.50 18.90 -20.97
CA ILE A 226 -6.86 19.32 -21.39
C ILE A 226 -7.85 19.20 -20.21
N LYS A 227 -7.81 18.13 -19.41
CA LYS A 227 -8.69 17.96 -18.25
C LYS A 227 -8.44 19.03 -17.18
N ALA A 228 -7.17 19.36 -16.93
CA ALA A 228 -6.78 20.41 -15.98
C ALA A 228 -7.29 21.78 -16.44
N LEU A 229 -7.14 22.10 -17.73
CA LEU A 229 -7.66 23.36 -18.34
C LEU A 229 -9.18 23.47 -18.28
N LEU A 230 -9.90 22.33 -18.30
CA LEU A 230 -11.35 22.28 -18.22
C LEU A 230 -11.89 22.24 -16.77
N GLY A 231 -11.03 22.40 -15.77
CA GLY A 231 -11.42 22.42 -14.35
C GLY A 231 -12.03 21.10 -13.84
N ARG A 232 -11.75 19.96 -14.49
CA ARG A 232 -12.29 18.66 -14.08
C ARG A 232 -11.61 18.18 -12.81
N GLN A 233 -12.40 17.91 -11.77
CA GLN A 233 -11.92 17.47 -10.42
C GLN A 233 -11.20 16.13 -10.42
N ASN A 234 -11.41 15.27 -11.42
CA ASN A 234 -10.75 13.96 -11.54
C ASN A 234 -9.48 14.02 -12.40
N THR A 235 -8.54 14.86 -12.01
CA THR A 235 -7.19 14.83 -12.58
C THR A 235 -6.38 13.65 -12.03
N ILE A 236 -5.36 13.23 -12.77
CA ILE A 236 -4.40 12.21 -12.31
C ILE A 236 -3.71 12.68 -11.01
N ALA A 237 -3.39 13.95 -10.89
CA ALA A 237 -2.85 14.51 -9.66
C ALA A 237 -3.80 14.34 -8.47
N ALA A 238 -5.09 14.61 -8.65
CA ALA A 238 -6.10 14.41 -7.61
C ALA A 238 -6.24 12.94 -7.20
N LEU A 239 -6.15 12.01 -8.17
CA LEU A 239 -6.14 10.57 -7.90
C LEU A 239 -4.93 10.18 -7.04
N GLY A 240 -3.72 10.56 -7.46
CA GLY A 240 -2.49 10.28 -6.70
C GLY A 240 -2.51 10.87 -5.29
N ASN A 241 -3.07 12.08 -5.12
CA ASN A 241 -3.21 12.70 -3.81
C ASN A 241 -4.23 11.97 -2.91
N ARG A 242 -5.36 11.49 -3.45
CA ARG A 242 -6.35 10.76 -2.65
C ARG A 242 -5.79 9.46 -2.09
N ILE A 243 -5.09 8.67 -2.90
CA ILE A 243 -4.48 7.43 -2.40
C ILE A 243 -3.35 7.68 -1.40
N ARG A 244 -2.53 8.73 -1.60
CA ARG A 244 -1.52 9.16 -0.65
C ARG A 244 -2.14 9.53 0.70
N ARG A 245 -3.16 10.36 0.69
CA ARG A 245 -3.89 10.78 1.89
C ARG A 245 -4.54 9.60 2.61
N PHE A 246 -5.10 8.64 1.88
CA PHE A 246 -5.68 7.44 2.45
C PHE A 246 -4.62 6.58 3.16
N ASN A 247 -3.49 6.28 2.51
CA ASN A 247 -2.43 5.48 3.10
C ASN A 247 -1.77 6.19 4.29
N ASN A 248 -1.58 7.52 4.23
CA ASN A 248 -1.10 8.30 5.36
C ASN A 248 -2.08 8.25 6.54
N TRP A 249 -3.38 8.36 6.28
CA TRP A 249 -4.40 8.25 7.32
C TRP A 249 -4.45 6.85 7.95
N LEU A 250 -4.25 5.76 7.20
CA LEU A 250 -4.24 4.40 7.73
C LEU A 250 -3.15 4.21 8.79
N LYS A 251 -1.95 4.73 8.56
CA LYS A 251 -0.80 4.54 9.46
C LYS A 251 -0.67 5.59 10.56
N ASP A 252 -1.49 6.64 10.53
CA ASP A 252 -1.41 7.74 11.49
C ASP A 252 -2.08 7.39 12.81
N VAL A 253 -1.27 7.37 13.88
CA VAL A 253 -1.70 7.03 15.25
C VAL A 253 -2.24 8.24 16.04
N GLU A 254 -2.06 9.47 15.56
CA GLU A 254 -2.50 10.70 16.25
C GLU A 254 -3.72 11.35 15.59
N GLY A 255 -3.79 11.37 14.28
CA GLY A 255 -4.87 12.02 13.52
C GLY A 255 -5.69 11.06 12.63
N GLY A 256 -5.22 9.82 12.43
CA GLY A 256 -5.75 8.87 11.46
C GLY A 256 -6.54 7.70 12.05
N TRP A 257 -6.47 6.58 11.34
CA TRP A 257 -7.23 5.37 11.65
C TRP A 257 -6.93 4.80 13.04
N LEU A 258 -5.66 4.81 13.45
CA LEU A 258 -5.24 4.23 14.72
C LEU A 258 -5.38 5.18 15.92
N LYS A 259 -5.88 6.40 15.70
CA LYS A 259 -6.10 7.37 16.79
C LYS A 259 -7.03 6.81 17.87
N GLY A 260 -6.51 6.77 19.10
CA GLY A 260 -7.28 6.31 20.26
C GLY A 260 -7.64 4.82 20.24
N TYR A 261 -7.04 4.00 19.36
CA TYR A 261 -7.21 2.56 19.41
C TYR A 261 -6.47 1.99 20.63
N PRO A 262 -7.18 1.31 21.58
CA PRO A 262 -6.59 1.00 22.90
C PRO A 262 -5.70 -0.24 22.92
N HIS A 263 -5.77 -1.09 21.87
CA HIS A 263 -5.05 -2.36 21.82
C HIS A 263 -3.77 -2.28 21.00
N LYS A 264 -2.89 -3.27 21.16
CA LYS A 264 -1.62 -3.36 20.42
C LYS A 264 -1.73 -4.21 19.15
N ASN A 265 -2.87 -4.80 18.89
CA ASN A 265 -3.08 -5.85 17.91
C ASN A 265 -3.44 -5.39 16.50
N ILE A 266 -3.27 -4.11 16.18
CA ILE A 266 -3.33 -3.59 14.81
C ILE A 266 -2.02 -2.88 14.48
N ILE A 267 -1.47 -3.17 13.31
CA ILE A 267 -0.35 -2.45 12.71
C ILE A 267 -0.58 -2.27 11.21
N VAL A 268 0.06 -1.27 10.63
CA VAL A 268 0.00 -0.99 9.18
C VAL A 268 1.40 -1.06 8.59
N PHE A 269 1.62 -1.98 7.67
CA PHE A 269 2.82 -2.06 6.86
C PHE A 269 2.64 -1.26 5.57
N ASP A 270 3.44 -0.23 5.40
CA ASP A 270 3.30 0.69 4.28
C ASP A 270 4.04 0.22 3.02
N TYR A 271 3.43 -0.75 2.33
CA TYR A 271 3.91 -1.26 1.05
C TYR A 271 3.87 -0.19 -0.05
N TYR A 272 2.86 0.69 0.00
CA TYR A 272 2.73 1.81 -0.93
C TYR A 272 3.95 2.74 -0.87
N ASP A 273 4.40 3.13 0.34
CA ASP A 273 5.57 4.00 0.50
C ASP A 273 6.86 3.35 0.01
N ILE A 274 7.04 2.05 0.22
CA ILE A 274 8.20 1.33 -0.31
C ILE A 274 8.24 1.40 -1.83
N LEU A 275 7.10 1.22 -2.48
CA LEU A 275 6.98 1.21 -3.93
C LEU A 275 6.96 2.61 -4.58
N THR A 276 6.80 3.66 -3.77
CA THR A 276 6.78 5.07 -4.19
C THR A 276 7.98 5.86 -3.66
N ASP A 277 9.00 5.15 -3.14
CA ASP A 277 10.24 5.69 -2.61
C ASP A 277 10.00 6.71 -1.47
N GLN A 278 9.30 6.24 -0.43
CA GLN A 278 9.05 6.99 0.82
C GLN A 278 8.30 8.32 0.60
N GLY A 279 7.41 8.34 -0.37
CA GLY A 279 6.59 9.50 -0.66
C GLY A 279 7.16 10.47 -1.70
N ARG A 280 8.30 10.15 -2.32
CA ARG A 280 8.84 10.96 -3.44
C ARG A 280 7.94 10.91 -4.68
N SER A 281 7.09 9.91 -4.81
CA SER A 281 6.11 9.77 -5.88
C SER A 281 4.76 9.33 -5.31
N ASN A 282 3.66 9.64 -6.01
CA ASN A 282 2.36 9.01 -5.78
C ASN A 282 2.12 7.81 -6.71
N TRP A 283 3.13 7.43 -7.52
CA TRP A 283 3.04 6.43 -8.57
C TRP A 283 4.11 5.36 -8.40
N ALA A 284 3.85 4.17 -8.96
CA ALA A 284 4.78 3.05 -8.90
C ALA A 284 6.14 3.39 -9.52
N LEU A 285 7.21 3.14 -8.77
CA LEU A 285 8.60 3.25 -9.23
C LEU A 285 9.21 1.89 -9.60
N TYR A 286 8.48 0.81 -9.33
CA TYR A 286 8.90 -0.56 -9.61
C TYR A 286 7.82 -1.33 -10.39
N PRO A 287 7.26 -0.77 -11.49
CA PRO A 287 6.24 -1.47 -12.27
C PRO A 287 6.85 -2.68 -13.00
N SER A 288 6.03 -3.71 -13.29
CA SER A 288 6.37 -4.81 -14.18
C SER A 288 5.99 -4.53 -15.63
N GLY A 289 6.10 -5.50 -16.53
CA GLY A 289 5.61 -5.40 -17.91
C GLY A 289 6.14 -4.19 -18.67
N ASP A 290 7.46 -4.02 -18.79
CA ASP A 290 8.12 -2.89 -19.45
C ASP A 290 7.67 -1.51 -18.92
N GLY A 291 7.24 -1.48 -17.65
CA GLY A 291 6.82 -0.26 -16.96
C GLY A 291 5.35 0.13 -17.12
N ASN A 292 4.53 -0.74 -17.69
CA ASN A 292 3.12 -0.47 -17.98
C ASN A 292 2.13 -1.30 -17.15
N ASP A 293 2.62 -2.23 -16.34
CA ASP A 293 1.80 -3.09 -15.49
C ASP A 293 1.87 -2.61 -14.03
N ASP A 294 0.72 -2.42 -13.42
CA ASP A 294 0.59 -1.97 -12.03
C ASP A 294 1.10 -2.99 -10.99
N HIS A 295 1.42 -4.22 -11.40
CA HIS A 295 2.07 -5.17 -10.52
C HIS A 295 3.52 -4.73 -10.26
N PRO A 296 3.99 -4.77 -9.02
CA PRO A 296 5.39 -4.53 -8.72
C PRO A 296 6.29 -5.59 -9.35
N ASN A 297 7.43 -5.17 -9.89
CA ASN A 297 8.45 -6.09 -10.38
C ASN A 297 9.21 -6.77 -9.21
N ASN A 298 10.07 -7.71 -9.52
CA ASN A 298 10.87 -8.44 -8.54
C ASN A 298 11.63 -7.52 -7.57
N ASN A 299 12.23 -6.42 -8.05
CA ASN A 299 12.99 -5.51 -7.19
C ASN A 299 12.10 -4.81 -6.16
N GLY A 300 10.91 -4.35 -6.56
CA GLY A 300 9.93 -3.75 -5.65
C GLY A 300 9.47 -4.74 -4.59
N ASN A 301 9.12 -5.96 -5.02
CA ASN A 301 8.68 -7.03 -4.11
C ASN A 301 9.79 -7.46 -3.15
N MET A 302 11.04 -7.60 -3.61
CA MET A 302 12.18 -7.92 -2.73
C MET A 302 12.41 -6.84 -1.66
N LYS A 303 12.38 -5.56 -2.03
CA LYS A 303 12.50 -4.46 -1.06
C LYS A 303 11.40 -4.53 0.00
N ALA A 304 10.18 -4.80 -0.42
CA ALA A 304 9.05 -4.91 0.50
C ALA A 304 9.18 -6.14 1.42
N ALA A 305 9.57 -7.30 0.88
CA ALA A 305 9.79 -8.51 1.66
C ALA A 305 10.87 -8.32 2.74
N GLN A 306 12.00 -7.71 2.37
CA GLN A 306 13.10 -7.40 3.28
C GLN A 306 12.71 -6.39 4.38
N ALA A 307 11.81 -5.46 4.09
CA ALA A 307 11.31 -4.48 5.06
C ALA A 307 10.23 -5.07 5.97
N LEU A 308 9.37 -5.96 5.47
CA LEU A 308 8.24 -6.51 6.23
C LEU A 308 8.70 -7.39 7.39
N VAL A 309 9.71 -8.24 7.20
CA VAL A 309 10.10 -9.21 8.22
C VAL A 309 10.62 -8.55 9.51
N PRO A 310 11.61 -7.63 9.49
CA PRO A 310 12.03 -6.96 10.72
C PRO A 310 10.91 -6.09 11.34
N PHE A 311 10.04 -5.49 10.53
CA PHE A 311 8.86 -4.76 11.01
C PHE A 311 7.89 -5.71 11.75
N LEU A 312 7.64 -6.90 11.21
CA LEU A 312 6.78 -7.90 11.82
C LEU A 312 7.40 -8.44 13.12
N ASN A 313 8.71 -8.70 13.14
CA ASN A 313 9.41 -9.12 14.35
C ASN A 313 9.24 -8.08 15.48
N GLN A 314 9.43 -6.80 15.19
CA GLN A 314 9.20 -5.72 16.16
C GLN A 314 7.75 -5.68 16.67
N ALA A 315 6.78 -5.89 15.77
CA ALA A 315 5.37 -5.93 16.15
C ALA A 315 5.03 -7.12 17.06
N VAL A 316 5.60 -8.28 16.78
CA VAL A 316 5.45 -9.50 17.60
C VAL A 316 6.04 -9.27 19.00
N HIS A 317 7.23 -8.69 19.11
CA HIS A 317 7.81 -8.33 20.40
C HIS A 317 6.98 -7.25 21.13
N ARG A 318 6.34 -6.32 20.41
CA ARG A 318 5.40 -5.37 21.02
C ARG A 318 4.17 -6.07 21.61
N MET A 319 3.72 -7.19 21.00
CA MET A 319 2.65 -8.03 21.54
C MET A 319 3.09 -8.83 22.78
N GLY A 320 4.40 -8.97 23.01
CA GLY A 320 4.97 -9.76 24.12
C GLY A 320 5.17 -11.25 23.77
N TRP A 321 5.30 -11.57 22.50
CA TRP A 321 5.48 -12.95 22.01
C TRP A 321 6.93 -13.27 21.68
#